data_e2ed1c5747e9ffea744ff427c5f77002
#
_entry.id   e2ed1c5747e9ffea744ff427c5f77002
#
_cell.length_a   1.000
_cell.length_b   1.000
_cell.length_c   1.000
_cell.angle_alpha   90.00
_cell.angle_beta   90.00
_cell.angle_gamma   90.00
#
_symmetry.space_group_name_H-M   'P 1'
#
loop_
_entity.id
_entity.type
_entity.pdbx_description
1 polymer ?
#
loop_
_entity_poly.entity_id
_entity_poly.type
_entity_poly.pdbx_seq_one_letter_code
_entity_poly.pdbx_strand_id
1 'polypeptide(L)'
;MKHLWLILFVMPLFAQEAVSGLTLEKNGEQVLIPLDEWVAVSTANDPGNMFHGNYLGMTVDALRIQEKDESFERDIPIDEIGSIFRGKTKSTEEYVRDGIKLGGLVSIGTGGFITSIFLIESGFDMEALPSMFLFGGLWTVISGIVTVPAGALIGYGRAQVAEENAVEYVIGDGEWVIVK
;
A
#
# COMPACT_ATOMS: atom_id res chain seq x y z
N MET A 1 -15.24 57.66 36.06
CA MET A 1 -14.16 56.83 35.42
C MET A 1 -14.82 55.60 34.86
N LYS A 2 -14.99 55.57 33.51
CA LYS A 2 -15.66 54.48 32.80
C LYS A 2 -14.59 53.59 32.23
N HIS A 3 -14.48 52.37 32.77
CA HIS A 3 -13.59 51.36 32.21
C HIS A 3 -14.22 50.75 30.98
N LEU A 4 -13.68 51.11 29.83
CA LEU A 4 -14.03 50.54 28.55
C LEU A 4 -13.27 49.18 28.43
N TRP A 5 -14.01 48.08 28.63
CA TRP A 5 -13.49 46.74 28.36
C TRP A 5 -13.49 46.51 26.84
N LEU A 6 -12.32 46.64 26.24
CA LEU A 6 -12.11 46.30 24.85
C LEU A 6 -11.99 44.75 24.79
N ILE A 7 -13.10 44.10 24.52
CA ILE A 7 -13.10 42.66 24.24
C ILE A 7 -12.56 42.53 22.81
N LEU A 8 -11.26 42.23 22.71
CA LEU A 8 -10.64 41.79 21.49
C LEU A 8 -11.13 40.36 21.20
N PHE A 9 -12.16 40.27 20.36
CA PHE A 9 -12.54 39.02 19.74
C PHE A 9 -11.40 38.62 18.79
N VAL A 10 -10.44 37.82 19.29
CA VAL A 10 -9.54 37.09 18.45
C VAL A 10 -10.37 35.98 17.83
N MET A 11 -10.97 36.25 16.68
CA MET A 11 -11.43 35.16 15.81
C MET A 11 -10.21 34.36 15.44
N PRO A 12 -10.15 33.05 15.76
CA PRO A 12 -9.16 32.19 15.11
C PRO A 12 -9.50 32.27 13.61
N LEU A 13 -8.66 32.93 12.84
CA LEU A 13 -8.55 32.66 11.43
C LEU A 13 -8.16 31.17 11.37
N PHE A 14 -9.16 30.32 11.19
CA PHE A 14 -8.93 29.02 10.60
C PHE A 14 -8.43 29.34 9.19
N ALA A 15 -7.12 29.44 9.05
CA ALA A 15 -6.50 29.28 7.77
C ALA A 15 -6.97 27.88 7.35
N GLN A 16 -7.97 27.83 6.48
CA GLN A 16 -8.24 26.66 5.68
C GLN A 16 -6.94 26.46 4.90
N GLU A 17 -6.08 25.59 5.43
CA GLU A 17 -5.00 25.06 4.61
C GLU A 17 -5.71 24.57 3.35
N ALA A 18 -5.45 25.23 2.25
CA ALA A 18 -5.92 24.77 0.96
C ALA A 18 -5.32 23.36 0.83
N VAL A 19 -6.14 22.34 1.02
CA VAL A 19 -5.72 20.96 0.89
C VAL A 19 -5.29 20.82 -0.56
N SER A 20 -3.99 20.93 -0.77
CA SER A 20 -3.41 20.78 -2.08
C SER A 20 -3.57 19.32 -2.48
N GLY A 21 -4.27 19.05 -3.55
CA GLY A 21 -4.57 17.71 -4.00
C GLY A 21 -4.98 17.70 -5.46
N LEU A 22 -5.19 16.51 -5.99
CA LEU A 22 -5.74 16.30 -7.32
C LEU A 22 -7.26 16.40 -7.21
N THR A 23 -7.86 17.34 -7.92
CA THR A 23 -9.30 17.46 -8.02
C THR A 23 -9.80 16.79 -9.30
N LEU A 24 -10.71 15.83 -9.15
CA LEU A 24 -11.43 15.22 -10.25
C LEU A 24 -12.87 15.75 -10.24
N GLU A 25 -13.41 16.06 -11.43
CA GLU A 25 -14.77 16.54 -11.57
C GLU A 25 -15.54 15.72 -12.61
N LYS A 26 -16.79 15.37 -12.29
CA LYS A 26 -17.74 14.72 -13.19
C LYS A 26 -19.15 15.21 -12.88
N ASN A 27 -19.84 15.81 -13.84
CA ASN A 27 -21.23 16.26 -13.70
C ASN A 27 -21.51 17.19 -12.50
N GLY A 28 -20.51 17.98 -12.07
CA GLY A 28 -20.59 18.84 -10.90
C GLY A 28 -20.28 18.16 -9.56
N GLU A 29 -20.01 16.86 -9.56
CA GLU A 29 -19.42 16.16 -8.44
C GLU A 29 -17.91 16.36 -8.47
N GLN A 30 -17.33 16.68 -7.32
CA GLN A 30 -15.89 16.86 -7.17
C GLN A 30 -15.33 15.88 -6.16
N VAL A 31 -14.22 15.26 -6.51
CA VAL A 31 -13.46 14.37 -5.62
C VAL A 31 -12.05 14.92 -5.50
N LEU A 32 -11.60 15.07 -4.26
CA LEU A 32 -10.24 15.49 -3.94
C LEU A 32 -9.42 14.27 -3.53
N ILE A 33 -8.29 14.07 -4.19
CA ILE A 33 -7.24 13.12 -3.82
C ILE A 33 -6.12 13.93 -3.19
N PRO A 34 -5.91 13.85 -1.87
CA PRO A 34 -4.89 14.65 -1.19
C PRO A 34 -3.47 14.20 -1.58
N LEU A 35 -2.49 15.08 -1.33
CA LEU A 35 -1.08 14.73 -1.43
C LEU A 35 -0.76 13.55 -0.51
N ASP A 36 0.25 12.77 -0.89
CA ASP A 36 0.72 11.57 -0.21
C ASP A 36 -0.30 10.42 -0.14
N GLU A 37 -1.47 10.58 -0.76
CA GLU A 37 -2.40 9.46 -0.88
C GLU A 37 -1.89 8.44 -1.89
N TRP A 38 -2.03 7.17 -1.54
CA TRP A 38 -1.65 6.07 -2.42
C TRP A 38 -2.67 5.89 -3.54
N VAL A 39 -2.20 6.01 -4.77
CA VAL A 39 -3.01 5.87 -5.97
C VAL A 39 -2.40 4.84 -6.93
N ALA A 40 -3.25 4.30 -7.80
CA ALA A 40 -2.80 3.57 -8.97
C ALA A 40 -3.31 4.30 -10.22
N VAL A 41 -2.44 4.46 -11.20
CA VAL A 41 -2.76 5.16 -12.45
C VAL A 41 -2.54 4.20 -13.61
N SER A 42 -3.55 4.02 -14.45
CA SER A 42 -3.42 3.33 -15.73
C SER A 42 -3.35 4.33 -16.86
N THR A 43 -2.63 4.00 -17.93
CA THR A 43 -2.62 4.82 -19.13
C THR A 43 -3.66 4.32 -20.13
N ALA A 44 -4.20 5.22 -20.94
CA ALA A 44 -5.18 4.89 -21.97
C ALA A 44 -4.61 3.91 -23.02
N ASN A 45 -3.29 3.96 -23.26
CA ASN A 45 -2.61 3.12 -24.25
C ASN A 45 -2.29 1.71 -23.69
N ASP A 46 -2.21 1.54 -22.36
CA ASP A 46 -1.91 0.26 -21.72
C ASP A 46 -2.71 0.15 -20.40
N PRO A 47 -4.02 -0.16 -20.47
CA PRO A 47 -4.87 -0.24 -19.27
C PRO A 47 -4.49 -1.37 -18.31
N GLY A 48 -3.74 -2.39 -18.80
CA GLY A 48 -3.28 -3.51 -17.99
C GLY A 48 -2.08 -3.20 -17.12
N ASN A 49 -1.35 -2.15 -17.44
CA ASN A 49 -0.15 -1.73 -16.72
C ASN A 49 -0.48 -0.54 -15.82
N MET A 50 -0.40 -0.77 -14.52
CA MET A 50 -0.72 0.25 -13.52
C MET A 50 0.55 0.73 -12.82
N PHE A 51 0.69 2.03 -12.74
CA PHE A 51 1.72 2.67 -11.92
C PHE A 51 1.16 2.94 -10.53
N HIS A 52 1.80 2.38 -9.52
CA HIS A 52 1.36 2.47 -8.13
C HIS A 52 2.31 3.34 -7.32
N GLY A 53 1.78 4.31 -6.59
CA GLY A 53 2.63 5.16 -5.75
C GLY A 53 1.86 6.19 -4.93
N ASN A 54 2.59 6.95 -4.13
CA ASN A 54 2.06 8.11 -3.45
C ASN A 54 1.94 9.28 -4.42
N TYR A 55 0.78 9.92 -4.43
CA TYR A 55 0.57 11.13 -5.21
C TYR A 55 1.37 12.28 -4.62
N LEU A 56 2.35 12.81 -5.37
CA LEU A 56 3.21 13.91 -4.93
C LEU A 56 2.72 15.28 -5.36
N GLY A 57 1.85 15.33 -6.35
CA GLY A 57 1.35 16.59 -6.90
C GLY A 57 1.17 16.54 -8.41
N MET A 58 0.79 17.67 -8.95
CA MET A 58 0.57 17.85 -10.39
C MET A 58 1.46 18.97 -10.90
N THR A 59 2.06 18.75 -12.06
CA THR A 59 2.68 19.81 -12.88
C THR A 59 1.66 20.32 -13.89
N VAL A 60 2.06 21.23 -14.77
CA VAL A 60 1.17 21.75 -15.81
C VAL A 60 0.64 20.64 -16.72
N ASP A 61 1.46 19.62 -17.00
CA ASP A 61 1.20 18.61 -18.02
C ASP A 61 1.26 17.17 -17.51
N ALA A 62 1.64 16.96 -16.25
CA ALA A 62 1.82 15.61 -15.72
C ALA A 62 1.35 15.47 -14.27
N LEU A 63 0.88 14.27 -13.93
CA LEU A 63 0.63 13.81 -12.59
C LEU A 63 1.91 13.12 -12.08
N ARG A 64 2.37 13.52 -10.90
CA ARG A 64 3.61 13.00 -10.30
C ARG A 64 3.28 12.01 -9.20
N ILE A 65 3.86 10.82 -9.28
CA ILE A 65 3.77 9.79 -8.26
C ILE A 65 5.17 9.33 -7.84
N GLN A 66 5.29 8.90 -6.59
CA GLN A 66 6.47 8.22 -6.07
C GLN A 66 6.18 6.73 -5.95
N GLU A 67 6.82 5.94 -6.81
CA GLU A 67 6.68 4.49 -6.75
C GLU A 67 7.31 3.91 -5.47
N LYS A 68 6.69 2.90 -4.89
CA LYS A 68 7.03 2.37 -3.57
C LYS A 68 8.45 1.82 -3.43
N ASP A 69 8.95 1.18 -4.47
CA ASP A 69 10.24 0.47 -4.46
C ASP A 69 11.35 1.26 -5.17
N GLU A 70 11.03 2.41 -5.73
CA GLU A 70 11.96 3.26 -6.44
C GLU A 70 12.03 4.63 -5.77
N SER A 71 13.26 5.09 -5.49
CA SER A 71 13.49 6.47 -5.04
C SER A 71 13.19 7.49 -6.15
N PHE A 72 12.59 7.05 -7.25
CA PHE A 72 12.32 7.86 -8.42
C PHE A 72 10.87 8.31 -8.43
N GLU A 73 10.72 9.60 -8.70
CA GLU A 73 9.45 10.20 -9.02
C GLU A 73 9.14 9.87 -10.48
N ARG A 74 7.90 9.50 -10.76
CA ARG A 74 7.41 9.28 -12.11
C ARG A 74 6.41 10.35 -12.47
N ASP A 75 6.65 11.02 -13.58
CA ASP A 75 5.72 11.96 -14.19
C ASP A 75 4.90 11.22 -15.26
N ILE A 76 3.58 11.19 -15.08
CA ILE A 76 2.63 10.57 -16.02
C ILE A 76 1.90 11.72 -16.75
N PRO A 77 2.04 11.85 -18.08
CA PRO A 77 1.35 12.87 -18.82
C PRO A 77 -0.18 12.79 -18.63
N ILE A 78 -0.83 13.93 -18.41
CA ILE A 78 -2.27 13.98 -18.09
C ILE A 78 -3.11 13.43 -19.24
N ASP A 79 -2.71 13.70 -20.47
CA ASP A 79 -3.36 13.23 -21.71
C ASP A 79 -3.22 11.72 -21.95
N GLU A 80 -2.26 11.07 -21.27
CA GLU A 80 -2.09 9.63 -21.32
C GLU A 80 -2.86 8.89 -20.22
N ILE A 81 -3.40 9.59 -19.22
CA ILE A 81 -4.10 8.95 -18.10
C ILE A 81 -5.44 8.40 -18.58
N GLY A 82 -5.63 7.08 -18.43
CA GLY A 82 -6.89 6.40 -18.70
C GLY A 82 -7.79 6.27 -17.49
N SER A 83 -7.21 5.86 -16.35
CA SER A 83 -7.96 5.74 -15.09
C SER A 83 -7.06 6.02 -13.88
N ILE A 84 -7.68 6.53 -12.83
CA ILE A 84 -7.06 6.71 -11.52
C ILE A 84 -7.83 5.85 -10.52
N PHE A 85 -7.12 4.99 -9.80
CA PHE A 85 -7.70 4.11 -8.78
C PHE A 85 -7.31 4.61 -7.39
N ARG A 86 -8.29 4.69 -6.51
CA ARG A 86 -8.12 5.02 -5.10
C ARG A 86 -8.42 3.81 -4.25
N GLY A 87 -7.58 3.52 -3.25
CA GLY A 87 -7.76 2.37 -2.36
C GLY A 87 -7.08 1.06 -2.80
N LYS A 88 -6.62 0.94 -4.04
CA LYS A 88 -5.85 -0.22 -4.51
C LYS A 88 -4.35 0.03 -4.31
N THR A 89 -3.83 -0.40 -3.17
CA THR A 89 -2.46 -0.07 -2.74
C THR A 89 -1.37 -0.96 -3.32
N LYS A 90 -1.71 -2.08 -3.97
CA LYS A 90 -0.76 -3.06 -4.52
C LYS A 90 -1.38 -3.83 -5.68
N SER A 91 -0.55 -4.36 -6.56
CA SER A 91 -1.01 -5.33 -7.55
C SER A 91 -1.40 -6.67 -6.89
N THR A 92 -2.21 -7.47 -7.56
CA THR A 92 -2.58 -8.81 -7.07
C THR A 92 -1.33 -9.68 -6.84
N GLU A 93 -0.34 -9.55 -7.72
CA GLU A 93 0.93 -10.27 -7.60
C GLU A 93 1.71 -9.87 -6.34
N GLU A 94 1.74 -8.59 -6.00
CA GLU A 94 2.39 -8.10 -4.78
C GLU A 94 1.71 -8.62 -3.52
N TYR A 95 0.36 -8.63 -3.48
CA TYR A 95 -0.38 -9.22 -2.36
C TYR A 95 -0.07 -10.69 -2.19
N VAL A 96 -0.02 -11.46 -3.29
CA VAL A 96 0.34 -12.89 -3.27
C VAL A 96 1.77 -13.08 -2.82
N ARG A 97 2.71 -12.30 -3.33
CA ARG A 97 4.13 -12.34 -2.94
C ARG A 97 4.33 -12.04 -1.45
N ASP A 98 3.64 -11.04 -0.92
CA ASP A 98 3.68 -10.71 0.51
C ASP A 98 3.09 -11.84 1.35
N GLY A 99 2.03 -12.47 0.89
CA GLY A 99 1.45 -13.66 1.52
C GLY A 99 2.43 -14.84 1.55
N ILE A 100 3.12 -15.08 0.44
CA ILE A 100 4.18 -16.12 0.35
C ILE A 100 5.31 -15.82 1.34
N LYS A 101 5.79 -14.58 1.40
CA LYS A 101 6.82 -14.16 2.37
C LYS A 101 6.36 -14.41 3.80
N LEU A 102 5.13 -14.04 4.14
CA LEU A 102 4.56 -14.27 5.46
C LEU A 102 4.50 -15.77 5.78
N GLY A 103 4.02 -16.60 4.87
CA GLY A 103 3.99 -18.05 5.03
C GLY A 103 5.38 -18.64 5.24
N GLY A 104 6.39 -18.16 4.50
CA GLY A 104 7.79 -18.54 4.68
C GLY A 104 8.34 -18.15 6.05
N LEU A 105 8.04 -16.94 6.54
CA LEU A 105 8.44 -16.50 7.88
C LEU A 105 7.82 -17.37 8.99
N VAL A 106 6.55 -17.72 8.85
CA VAL A 106 5.86 -18.64 9.79
C VAL A 106 6.54 -20.00 9.77
N SER A 107 6.90 -20.51 8.61
CA SER A 107 7.62 -21.78 8.46
C SER A 107 8.98 -21.78 9.19
N ILE A 108 9.79 -20.74 8.96
CA ILE A 108 11.09 -20.55 9.62
C ILE A 108 10.91 -20.42 11.13
N GLY A 109 9.92 -19.64 11.57
CA GLY A 109 9.57 -19.48 12.99
C GLY A 109 9.22 -20.80 13.65
N THR A 110 8.45 -21.65 12.98
CA THR A 110 8.09 -22.99 13.46
C THR A 110 9.33 -23.87 13.65
N GLY A 111 10.19 -23.92 12.65
CA GLY A 111 11.45 -24.71 12.74
C GLY A 111 12.38 -24.20 13.85
N GLY A 112 12.52 -22.88 13.96
CA GLY A 112 13.31 -22.25 15.03
C GLY A 112 12.75 -22.55 16.43
N PHE A 113 11.42 -22.49 16.59
CA PHE A 113 10.75 -22.82 17.83
C PHE A 113 10.98 -24.29 18.24
N ILE A 114 10.82 -25.23 17.31
CA ILE A 114 11.11 -26.66 17.54
C ILE A 114 12.57 -26.88 17.93
N THR A 115 13.51 -26.26 17.20
CA THR A 115 14.93 -26.32 17.57
C THR A 115 15.18 -25.84 18.99
N SER A 116 14.51 -24.73 19.39
CA SER A 116 14.65 -24.16 20.73
C SER A 116 14.14 -25.07 21.83
N ILE A 117 13.01 -25.77 21.59
CA ILE A 117 12.48 -26.77 22.55
C ILE A 117 13.51 -27.87 22.76
N PHE A 118 14.02 -28.47 21.69
CA PHE A 118 15.02 -29.52 21.80
C PHE A 118 16.29 -29.07 22.50
N LEU A 119 16.72 -27.84 22.27
CA LEU A 119 17.89 -27.26 22.93
C LEU A 119 17.68 -27.16 24.46
N ILE A 120 16.50 -26.76 24.88
CA ILE A 120 16.14 -26.65 26.31
C ILE A 120 16.05 -28.04 26.92
N GLU A 121 15.38 -28.99 26.28
CA GLU A 121 15.22 -30.36 26.79
C GLU A 121 16.54 -31.11 26.91
N SER A 122 17.50 -30.86 26.01
CA SER A 122 18.84 -31.44 26.07
C SER A 122 19.76 -30.82 27.13
N GLY A 123 19.30 -29.79 27.84
CA GLY A 123 20.13 -29.05 28.78
C GLY A 123 21.28 -28.28 28.17
N PHE A 124 21.10 -27.81 26.92
CA PHE A 124 22.10 -27.10 26.11
C PHE A 124 23.33 -27.99 25.73
N ASP A 125 23.08 -29.27 25.49
CA ASP A 125 24.13 -30.18 25.03
C ASP A 125 24.62 -29.77 23.61
N MET A 126 25.86 -29.34 23.53
CA MET A 126 26.48 -28.86 22.27
C MET A 126 26.74 -30.00 21.29
N GLU A 127 26.87 -31.26 21.75
CA GLU A 127 27.04 -32.42 20.87
C GLU A 127 25.75 -32.77 20.14
N ALA A 128 24.60 -32.42 20.71
CA ALA A 128 23.28 -32.66 20.11
C ALA A 128 22.88 -31.55 19.10
N LEU A 129 23.58 -30.42 19.03
CA LEU A 129 23.25 -29.30 18.14
C LEU A 129 23.03 -29.68 16.67
N PRO A 130 23.88 -30.48 16.01
CA PRO A 130 23.67 -30.83 14.60
C PRO A 130 22.35 -31.54 14.36
N SER A 131 21.95 -32.45 15.26
CA SER A 131 20.69 -33.18 15.15
C SER A 131 19.49 -32.27 15.40
N MET A 132 19.59 -31.30 16.32
CA MET A 132 18.54 -30.32 16.58
C MET A 132 18.29 -29.41 15.40
N PHE A 133 19.35 -28.89 14.77
CA PHE A 133 19.24 -28.10 13.54
C PHE A 133 18.66 -28.90 12.38
N LEU A 134 19.01 -30.16 12.26
CA LEU A 134 18.45 -31.04 11.25
C LEU A 134 16.94 -31.25 11.47
N PHE A 135 16.53 -31.48 12.72
CA PHE A 135 15.11 -31.62 13.09
C PHE A 135 14.34 -30.32 12.88
N GLY A 136 14.85 -29.19 13.35
CA GLY A 136 14.24 -27.87 13.14
C GLY A 136 14.17 -27.51 11.65
N GLY A 137 15.20 -27.82 10.89
CA GLY A 137 15.21 -27.65 9.43
C GLY A 137 14.15 -28.50 8.72
N LEU A 138 14.01 -29.78 9.14
CA LEU A 138 12.97 -30.66 8.62
C LEU A 138 11.57 -30.10 8.90
N TRP A 139 11.31 -29.61 10.13
CA TRP A 139 10.06 -28.97 10.48
C TRP A 139 9.81 -27.67 9.73
N THR A 140 10.85 -26.89 9.44
CA THR A 140 10.75 -25.71 8.56
C THR A 140 10.24 -26.12 7.17
N VAL A 141 10.78 -27.19 6.58
CA VAL A 141 10.34 -27.67 5.27
C VAL A 141 8.91 -28.20 5.31
N ILE A 142 8.59 -29.04 6.28
CA ILE A 142 7.24 -29.63 6.44
C ILE A 142 6.19 -28.51 6.63
N SER A 143 6.43 -27.56 7.53
CA SER A 143 5.51 -26.45 7.73
C SER A 143 5.41 -25.55 6.51
N GLY A 144 6.52 -25.36 5.78
CA GLY A 144 6.56 -24.56 4.55
C GLY A 144 5.66 -25.09 3.44
N ILE A 145 5.52 -26.42 3.34
CA ILE A 145 4.61 -27.04 2.36
C ILE A 145 3.16 -26.60 2.57
N VAL A 146 2.78 -26.28 3.81
CA VAL A 146 1.42 -25.84 4.13
C VAL A 146 1.31 -24.32 4.24
N THR A 147 2.26 -23.68 4.95
CA THR A 147 2.15 -22.25 5.27
C THR A 147 2.42 -21.34 4.07
N VAL A 148 3.29 -21.74 3.14
CA VAL A 148 3.58 -20.94 1.95
C VAL A 148 2.38 -20.87 0.99
N PRO A 149 1.75 -21.99 0.60
CA PRO A 149 0.52 -21.94 -0.19
C PRO A 149 -0.64 -21.25 0.52
N ALA A 150 -0.79 -21.49 1.84
CA ALA A 150 -1.81 -20.79 2.63
C ALA A 150 -1.57 -19.27 2.65
N GLY A 151 -0.33 -18.85 2.80
CA GLY A 151 0.07 -17.45 2.69
C GLY A 151 -0.27 -16.84 1.32
N ALA A 152 0.00 -17.58 0.23
CA ALA A 152 -0.36 -17.15 -1.12
C ALA A 152 -1.88 -16.96 -1.28
N LEU A 153 -2.69 -17.89 -0.76
CA LEU A 153 -4.15 -17.79 -0.78
C LEU A 153 -4.66 -16.61 0.04
N ILE A 154 -4.09 -16.35 1.22
CA ILE A 154 -4.42 -15.18 2.03
C ILE A 154 -4.07 -13.89 1.27
N GLY A 155 -2.90 -13.85 0.63
CA GLY A 155 -2.49 -12.72 -0.20
C GLY A 155 -3.47 -12.47 -1.34
N TYR A 156 -3.88 -13.53 -2.04
CA TYR A 156 -4.87 -13.43 -3.11
C TYR A 156 -6.24 -12.93 -2.61
N GLY A 157 -6.74 -13.46 -1.49
CA GLY A 157 -7.99 -12.99 -0.87
C GLY A 157 -7.93 -11.51 -0.49
N ARG A 158 -6.78 -11.04 0.04
CA ARG A 158 -6.59 -9.61 0.32
C ARG A 158 -6.58 -8.75 -0.95
N ALA A 159 -6.02 -9.26 -2.04
CA ALA A 159 -6.06 -8.57 -3.32
C ALA A 159 -7.49 -8.39 -3.83
N GLN A 160 -8.32 -9.43 -3.76
CA GLN A 160 -9.74 -9.35 -4.14
C GLN A 160 -10.50 -8.32 -3.31
N VAL A 161 -10.35 -8.34 -1.98
CA VAL A 161 -10.99 -7.35 -1.10
C VAL A 161 -10.52 -5.93 -1.41
N ALA A 162 -9.24 -5.75 -1.71
CA ALA A 162 -8.70 -4.44 -2.09
C ALA A 162 -9.26 -3.97 -3.45
N GLU A 163 -9.48 -4.89 -4.39
CA GLU A 163 -10.07 -4.60 -5.69
C GLU A 163 -11.56 -4.24 -5.58
N GLU A 164 -12.32 -4.97 -4.78
CA GLU A 164 -13.74 -4.67 -4.50
C GLU A 164 -13.95 -3.31 -3.82
N ASN A 165 -12.98 -2.86 -3.00
CA ASN A 165 -13.04 -1.58 -2.31
C ASN A 165 -12.33 -0.44 -3.07
N ALA A 166 -11.70 -0.73 -4.20
CA ALA A 166 -11.08 0.30 -5.01
C ALA A 166 -12.13 1.11 -5.76
N VAL A 167 -11.96 2.42 -5.75
CA VAL A 167 -12.78 3.33 -6.57
C VAL A 167 -11.99 3.69 -7.81
N GLU A 168 -12.55 3.39 -8.97
CA GLU A 168 -11.98 3.74 -10.26
C GLU A 168 -12.59 5.03 -10.77
N TYR A 169 -11.74 5.97 -11.16
CA TYR A 169 -12.08 7.21 -11.85
C TYR A 169 -11.56 7.12 -13.27
N VAL A 170 -12.43 6.80 -14.23
CA VAL A 170 -12.09 6.79 -15.66
C VAL A 170 -11.97 8.23 -16.13
N ILE A 171 -10.83 8.59 -16.74
CA ILE A 171 -10.55 9.94 -17.21
C ILE A 171 -10.86 10.04 -18.69
N GLY A 172 -11.67 11.03 -19.10
CA GLY A 172 -12.00 11.22 -20.50
C GLY A 172 -13.29 12.00 -20.75
N ASP A 173 -13.64 12.13 -22.01
CA ASP A 173 -14.85 12.85 -22.43
C ASP A 173 -16.11 12.18 -21.89
N GLY A 174 -16.91 12.95 -21.13
CA GLY A 174 -18.15 12.46 -20.49
C GLY A 174 -17.93 11.65 -19.21
N GLU A 175 -16.68 11.46 -18.80
CA GLU A 175 -16.25 10.81 -17.57
C GLU A 175 -15.62 11.84 -16.60
N TRP A 176 -14.69 11.41 -15.76
CA TRP A 176 -13.99 12.31 -14.84
C TRP A 176 -12.95 13.16 -15.59
N VAL A 177 -12.86 14.41 -15.19
CA VAL A 177 -11.89 15.36 -15.73
C VAL A 177 -10.98 15.83 -14.60
N ILE A 178 -9.69 15.91 -14.91
CA ILE A 178 -8.70 16.48 -13.97
C ILE A 178 -8.83 17.99 -14.01
N VAL A 179 -9.19 18.59 -12.86
CA VAL A 179 -9.29 20.05 -12.72
C VAL A 179 -7.94 20.58 -12.27
N LYS A 180 -7.45 21.59 -13.00
CA LYS A 180 -6.15 22.25 -12.74
C LYS A 180 -6.32 23.47 -11.87
#